data_c05dae821d3226ec6ed5df0f308c6f70
#
_entry.id   c05dae821d3226ec6ed5df0f308c6f70
#
_cell.length_a   1.000
_cell.length_b   1.000
_cell.length_c   1.000
_cell.angle_alpha   90.00
_cell.angle_beta   90.00
_cell.angle_gamma   90.00
#
_symmetry.space_group_name_H-M   'P 1'
#
loop_
_entity.id
_entity.type
_entity.pdbx_description
1 polymer ?
#
loop_
_entity_poly.entity_id
_entity_poly.type
_entity_poly.pdbx_seq_one_letter_code
_entity_poly.pdbx_strand_id
1 'polypeptide(L)'
;MYESNKNDSSKAKLYWTVGIIIAVAVAALLIWHTFFYGTENGTAATVGDQEFSTVEVTYYYNTVANNYINQAQQYKAYGIDMGYDTDKSPAEQTYNEEEGTTYADYFLDQALTQLQRTAILCEEASKEGYTLSADGEKAVQDNMTALYTYSVQSGAGSEEAYLRAIYGSKMSKSLFKDLLTQAILADEYATHKSETFTYTDEQLNKYYNENKNDLDSYEYRYCYVNADFPEQETDADGNTVDLTDEQKQTAMDGAKAKADSMLAAVQAGTAFNTAAQDVLDETSAESYSDPEYNHKTDLGSALTSTYQSWLTDGSRKAGDITSIEVADTGYCVVQFLGRKKDDNSYQTLTYRNIEVLAETTPSEDENGTDLPTDEQLAAAKTKADDLLDQLKNGDATADSFGELAKTNSADETNKDNGGLNEDANRSSLDANLTDWLFAEGRQPGDAAVVEASDSSGNVIGYQILYVESLGEIQWKYQATTALRSD
;
A
#
# COMPACT_ATOMS: atom_id res chain seq x y z
N MET A 1 -14.58 8.84 6.93
CA MET A 1 -14.22 7.68 7.76
C MET A 1 -13.69 6.61 6.81
N TYR A 2 -12.39 6.70 6.50
CA TYR A 2 -11.69 5.72 5.70
C TYR A 2 -10.45 5.32 6.50
N GLU A 3 -10.61 4.29 7.33
CA GLU A 3 -9.47 3.65 7.97
C GLU A 3 -8.65 2.91 6.91
N SER A 4 -7.42 3.35 6.70
CA SER A 4 -6.44 2.60 5.91
C SER A 4 -5.87 1.47 6.75
N ASN A 5 -6.50 0.32 6.71
CA ASN A 5 -5.97 -0.93 7.26
C ASN A 5 -4.73 -1.36 6.46
N LYS A 6 -3.55 -0.94 6.88
CA LYS A 6 -2.26 -1.31 6.25
C LYS A 6 -1.72 -2.68 6.66
N ASN A 7 -2.37 -3.38 7.59
CA ASN A 7 -1.87 -4.66 8.11
C ASN A 7 -2.52 -5.92 7.52
N ASP A 8 -3.22 -5.79 6.40
CA ASP A 8 -3.89 -6.92 5.75
C ASP A 8 -3.40 -7.16 4.31
N SER A 9 -2.15 -6.81 4.01
CA SER A 9 -1.66 -6.93 2.63
C SER A 9 -1.54 -8.38 2.16
N SER A 10 -1.25 -9.33 3.03
CA SER A 10 -1.26 -10.76 2.69
C SER A 10 -2.68 -11.33 2.69
N LYS A 11 -3.49 -11.00 3.68
CA LYS A 11 -4.90 -11.42 3.74
C LYS A 11 -5.74 -10.71 2.68
N ALA A 12 -5.51 -9.40 2.45
CA ALA A 12 -6.17 -8.66 1.38
C ALA A 12 -5.81 -9.21 -0.01
N LYS A 13 -4.57 -9.61 -0.27
CA LYS A 13 -4.19 -10.28 -1.53
C LYS A 13 -4.90 -11.62 -1.69
N LEU A 14 -5.03 -12.41 -0.63
CA LEU A 14 -5.75 -13.69 -0.64
C LEU A 14 -7.25 -13.48 -0.89
N TYR A 15 -7.88 -12.48 -0.27
CA TYR A 15 -9.30 -12.15 -0.48
C TYR A 15 -9.56 -11.46 -1.82
N TRP A 16 -8.57 -10.75 -2.39
CA TRP A 16 -8.70 -10.07 -3.69
C TRP A 16 -8.83 -11.03 -4.86
N THR A 17 -8.20 -12.20 -4.79
CA THR A 17 -8.26 -13.22 -5.87
C THR A 17 -9.69 -13.72 -6.11
N VAL A 18 -10.61 -13.51 -5.19
CA VAL A 18 -11.95 -14.13 -5.23
C VAL A 18 -13.12 -13.16 -5.19
N GLY A 19 -12.95 -11.94 -4.65
CA GLY A 19 -14.04 -10.92 -4.65
C GLY A 19 -14.49 -10.47 -6.06
N ILE A 20 -13.80 -10.92 -7.08
CA ILE A 20 -13.87 -10.39 -8.45
C ILE A 20 -14.73 -11.24 -9.40
N ILE A 21 -15.21 -12.38 -8.99
CA ILE A 21 -15.99 -13.30 -9.84
C ILE A 21 -17.35 -12.72 -10.31
N ILE A 22 -17.79 -11.58 -9.80
CA ILE A 22 -19.20 -11.13 -9.91
C ILE A 22 -19.58 -10.40 -11.20
N ALA A 23 -18.66 -9.75 -11.90
CA ALA A 23 -19.07 -8.74 -12.91
C ALA A 23 -19.09 -9.20 -14.38
N VAL A 24 -18.70 -10.43 -14.74
CA VAL A 24 -18.37 -10.74 -16.13
C VAL A 24 -19.04 -11.99 -16.73
N ALA A 25 -20.18 -12.41 -16.23
CA ALA A 25 -20.92 -13.54 -16.81
C ALA A 25 -21.30 -13.36 -18.30
N VAL A 26 -21.32 -12.13 -18.83
CA VAL A 26 -21.70 -11.83 -20.21
C VAL A 26 -20.51 -11.88 -21.18
N ALA A 27 -19.32 -11.43 -20.78
CA ALA A 27 -18.14 -11.43 -21.66
C ALA A 27 -17.53 -12.84 -21.82
N ALA A 28 -17.57 -13.68 -20.80
CA ALA A 28 -17.08 -15.06 -20.83
C ALA A 28 -17.81 -15.95 -21.87
N LEU A 29 -19.11 -15.72 -22.09
CA LEU A 29 -19.90 -16.45 -23.07
C LEU A 29 -19.47 -16.21 -24.54
N LEU A 30 -18.93 -15.05 -24.84
CA LEU A 30 -18.47 -14.70 -26.20
C LEU A 30 -17.06 -15.26 -26.49
N ILE A 31 -16.17 -15.29 -25.48
CA ILE A 31 -14.81 -15.83 -25.61
C ILE A 31 -14.83 -17.34 -25.78
N TRP A 32 -15.67 -18.03 -25.01
CA TRP A 32 -15.80 -19.50 -25.08
C TRP A 32 -16.22 -19.99 -26.45
N HIS A 33 -17.09 -19.26 -27.14
CA HIS A 33 -17.58 -19.64 -28.46
C HIS A 33 -16.53 -19.54 -29.58
N THR A 34 -15.52 -18.68 -29.41
CA THR A 34 -14.54 -18.40 -30.47
C THR A 34 -13.29 -19.28 -30.39
N PHE A 35 -12.83 -19.63 -29.21
CA PHE A 35 -11.56 -20.35 -29.02
C PHE A 35 -11.70 -21.85 -28.71
N PHE A 36 -12.77 -22.29 -28.09
CA PHE A 36 -12.87 -23.63 -27.52
C PHE A 36 -13.91 -24.55 -28.17
N TYR A 37 -14.39 -24.22 -29.37
CA TYR A 37 -15.38 -25.03 -30.04
C TYR A 37 -14.74 -26.33 -30.58
N GLY A 38 -14.71 -27.39 -29.78
CA GLY A 38 -14.41 -28.74 -30.28
C GLY A 38 -13.61 -29.69 -29.39
N THR A 39 -13.01 -29.29 -28.24
CA THR A 39 -12.12 -30.18 -27.47
C THR A 39 -12.36 -30.15 -25.95
N GLU A 40 -13.60 -30.20 -25.50
CA GLU A 40 -13.92 -30.14 -24.05
C GLU A 40 -13.29 -31.28 -23.20
N ASN A 41 -12.74 -32.33 -23.81
CA ASN A 41 -12.10 -33.46 -23.12
C ASN A 41 -10.62 -33.64 -23.52
N GLY A 42 -10.02 -32.69 -24.22
CA GLY A 42 -8.62 -32.80 -24.65
C GLY A 42 -7.65 -32.14 -23.64
N THR A 43 -6.39 -32.61 -23.65
CA THR A 43 -5.28 -31.90 -23.02
C THR A 43 -5.08 -30.57 -23.73
N ALA A 44 -5.23 -29.46 -22.99
CA ALA A 44 -5.06 -28.10 -23.50
C ALA A 44 -3.67 -27.54 -23.17
N ALA A 45 -3.06 -27.98 -22.07
CA ALA A 45 -1.71 -27.58 -21.65
C ALA A 45 -1.01 -28.74 -20.94
N THR A 46 0.32 -28.72 -20.92
CA THR A 46 1.15 -29.66 -20.15
C THR A 46 2.23 -28.91 -19.40
N VAL A 47 2.49 -29.29 -18.14
CA VAL A 47 3.59 -28.77 -17.32
C VAL A 47 4.36 -29.97 -16.76
N GLY A 48 5.56 -30.22 -17.27
CA GLY A 48 6.26 -31.46 -17.00
C GLY A 48 5.44 -32.67 -17.46
N ASP A 49 5.14 -33.59 -16.55
CA ASP A 49 4.31 -34.78 -16.81
C ASP A 49 2.81 -34.56 -16.48
N GLN A 50 2.42 -33.37 -16.03
CA GLN A 50 1.04 -33.06 -15.69
C GLN A 50 0.28 -32.53 -16.92
N GLU A 51 -0.90 -33.08 -17.16
CA GLU A 51 -1.79 -32.66 -18.24
C GLU A 51 -2.98 -31.86 -17.67
N PHE A 52 -3.31 -30.76 -18.32
CA PHE A 52 -4.41 -29.86 -17.95
C PHE A 52 -5.46 -29.84 -19.07
N SER A 53 -6.70 -30.03 -18.68
CA SER A 53 -7.85 -29.98 -19.58
C SER A 53 -8.20 -28.55 -20.00
N THR A 54 -8.99 -28.42 -21.05
CA THR A 54 -9.52 -27.11 -21.50
C THR A 54 -10.25 -26.36 -20.38
N VAL A 55 -11.02 -27.05 -19.53
CA VAL A 55 -11.75 -26.39 -18.44
C VAL A 55 -10.83 -25.83 -17.37
N GLU A 56 -9.70 -26.50 -17.07
CA GLU A 56 -8.69 -26.00 -16.13
C GLU A 56 -7.97 -24.78 -16.72
N VAL A 57 -7.56 -24.79 -17.98
CA VAL A 57 -6.99 -23.62 -18.64
C VAL A 57 -8.00 -22.47 -18.69
N THR A 58 -9.28 -22.75 -18.94
CA THR A 58 -10.35 -21.74 -18.93
C THR A 58 -10.54 -21.12 -17.54
N TYR A 59 -10.36 -21.89 -16.47
CA TYR A 59 -10.38 -21.35 -15.10
C TYR A 59 -9.31 -20.28 -14.91
N TYR A 60 -8.06 -20.55 -15.26
CA TYR A 60 -6.99 -19.58 -15.16
C TYR A 60 -7.18 -18.38 -16.08
N TYR A 61 -7.62 -18.62 -17.33
CA TYR A 61 -7.92 -17.56 -18.29
C TYR A 61 -8.98 -16.58 -17.75
N ASN A 62 -10.09 -17.10 -17.27
CA ASN A 62 -11.16 -16.25 -16.76
C ASN A 62 -10.77 -15.56 -15.45
N THR A 63 -9.96 -16.18 -14.62
CA THR A 63 -9.40 -15.54 -13.42
C THR A 63 -8.56 -14.33 -13.79
N VAL A 64 -7.63 -14.47 -14.73
CA VAL A 64 -6.77 -13.37 -15.21
C VAL A 64 -7.59 -12.27 -15.89
N ALA A 65 -8.46 -12.65 -16.84
CA ALA A 65 -9.28 -11.70 -17.57
C ALA A 65 -10.20 -10.89 -16.65
N ASN A 66 -10.87 -11.57 -15.71
CA ASN A 66 -11.75 -10.90 -14.74
C ASN A 66 -11.00 -9.94 -13.84
N ASN A 67 -9.81 -10.33 -13.35
CA ASN A 67 -8.97 -9.45 -12.54
C ASN A 67 -8.59 -8.17 -13.30
N TYR A 68 -8.15 -8.30 -14.55
CA TYR A 68 -7.79 -7.17 -15.38
C TYR A 68 -8.98 -6.25 -15.68
N ILE A 69 -10.13 -6.84 -16.08
CA ILE A 69 -11.33 -6.09 -16.42
C ILE A 69 -11.87 -5.29 -15.23
N ASN A 70 -11.89 -5.91 -14.05
CA ASN A 70 -12.32 -5.22 -12.83
C ASN A 70 -11.35 -4.09 -12.44
N GLN A 71 -10.06 -4.30 -12.59
CA GLN A 71 -9.06 -3.25 -12.37
C GLN A 71 -9.25 -2.09 -13.36
N ALA A 72 -9.48 -2.38 -14.64
CA ALA A 72 -9.76 -1.37 -15.65
C ALA A 72 -11.03 -0.56 -15.33
N GLN A 73 -12.08 -1.22 -14.83
CA GLN A 73 -13.31 -0.54 -14.39
C GLN A 73 -13.08 0.36 -13.18
N GLN A 74 -12.28 -0.09 -12.20
CA GLN A 74 -11.93 0.73 -11.04
C GLN A 74 -11.14 1.97 -11.46
N TYR A 75 -10.10 1.81 -12.28
CA TYR A 75 -9.29 2.95 -12.74
C TYR A 75 -10.12 3.94 -13.57
N LYS A 76 -11.05 3.43 -14.41
CA LYS A 76 -11.97 4.28 -15.16
C LYS A 76 -12.87 5.13 -14.25
N ALA A 77 -13.28 4.60 -13.09
CA ALA A 77 -14.04 5.37 -12.10
C ALA A 77 -13.23 6.53 -11.48
N TYR A 78 -11.89 6.43 -11.49
CA TYR A 78 -10.96 7.50 -11.10
C TYR A 78 -10.47 8.36 -12.27
N GLY A 79 -11.06 8.19 -13.48
CA GLY A 79 -10.68 8.96 -14.69
C GLY A 79 -9.40 8.47 -15.37
N ILE A 80 -8.87 7.30 -14.99
CA ILE A 80 -7.68 6.70 -15.59
C ILE A 80 -8.12 5.64 -16.62
N ASP A 81 -7.71 5.83 -17.88
CA ASP A 81 -7.98 4.87 -18.96
C ASP A 81 -6.81 3.88 -19.09
N MET A 82 -7.10 2.60 -18.89
CA MET A 82 -6.12 1.51 -19.08
C MET A 82 -6.05 1.01 -20.53
N GLY A 83 -6.73 1.65 -21.47
CA GLY A 83 -6.76 1.25 -22.88
C GLY A 83 -7.61 0.01 -23.18
N TYR A 84 -8.43 -0.46 -22.23
CA TYR A 84 -9.32 -1.61 -22.39
C TYR A 84 -10.79 -1.18 -22.40
N ASP A 85 -11.48 -1.49 -23.48
CA ASP A 85 -12.91 -1.23 -23.65
C ASP A 85 -13.73 -2.43 -23.12
N THR A 86 -14.41 -2.23 -21.99
CA THR A 86 -15.20 -3.27 -21.33
C THR A 86 -16.44 -3.71 -22.12
N ASP A 87 -16.82 -2.96 -23.16
CA ASP A 87 -17.96 -3.25 -24.02
C ASP A 87 -17.59 -4.11 -25.24
N LYS A 88 -16.28 -4.39 -25.43
CA LYS A 88 -15.75 -5.21 -26.53
C LYS A 88 -15.14 -6.51 -26.03
N SER A 89 -15.16 -7.50 -26.92
CA SER A 89 -14.47 -8.78 -26.66
C SER A 89 -12.93 -8.56 -26.58
N PRO A 90 -12.21 -9.23 -25.64
CA PRO A 90 -10.75 -9.17 -25.59
C PRO A 90 -10.06 -9.54 -26.93
N ALA A 91 -10.66 -10.41 -27.72
CA ALA A 91 -10.12 -10.82 -29.03
C ALA A 91 -10.27 -9.75 -30.13
N GLU A 92 -11.11 -8.74 -29.90
CA GLU A 92 -11.34 -7.64 -30.86
C GLU A 92 -10.52 -6.40 -30.50
N GLN A 93 -9.72 -6.45 -29.45
CA GLN A 93 -8.94 -5.32 -28.97
C GLN A 93 -7.46 -5.64 -29.01
N THR A 94 -6.68 -4.75 -29.61
CA THR A 94 -5.23 -4.88 -29.68
C THR A 94 -4.60 -4.53 -28.33
N TYR A 95 -3.79 -5.45 -27.80
CA TYR A 95 -2.97 -5.22 -26.61
C TYR A 95 -1.60 -4.60 -26.98
N ASN A 96 -0.94 -5.16 -28.00
CA ASN A 96 0.33 -4.66 -28.49
C ASN A 96 0.29 -4.57 -30.03
N GLU A 97 0.37 -3.34 -30.56
CA GLU A 97 0.32 -3.09 -32.01
C GLU A 97 1.57 -3.59 -32.75
N GLU A 98 2.76 -3.55 -32.10
CA GLU A 98 4.01 -3.98 -32.73
C GLU A 98 4.07 -5.49 -32.91
N GLU A 99 3.51 -6.24 -31.98
CA GLU A 99 3.46 -7.70 -32.00
C GLU A 99 2.18 -8.25 -32.63
N GLY A 100 1.18 -7.40 -32.82
CA GLY A 100 -0.15 -7.78 -33.34
C GLY A 100 -0.93 -8.65 -32.38
N THR A 101 -0.65 -8.60 -31.07
CA THR A 101 -1.32 -9.39 -30.06
C THR A 101 -2.59 -8.71 -29.55
N THR A 102 -3.61 -9.53 -29.27
CA THR A 102 -4.87 -9.07 -28.68
C THR A 102 -4.85 -9.19 -27.16
N TYR A 103 -5.82 -8.56 -26.47
CA TYR A 103 -6.02 -8.80 -25.03
C TYR A 103 -6.37 -10.27 -24.74
N ALA A 104 -7.00 -11.00 -25.66
CA ALA A 104 -7.25 -12.43 -25.49
C ALA A 104 -5.94 -13.23 -25.48
N ASP A 105 -5.00 -12.89 -26.35
CA ASP A 105 -3.66 -13.51 -26.38
C ASP A 105 -2.89 -13.21 -25.10
N TYR A 106 -2.91 -11.95 -24.64
CA TYR A 106 -2.30 -11.53 -23.39
C TYR A 106 -2.87 -12.28 -22.19
N PHE A 107 -4.20 -12.38 -22.07
CA PHE A 107 -4.82 -13.09 -20.96
C PHE A 107 -4.51 -14.59 -21.00
N LEU A 108 -4.42 -15.18 -22.18
CA LEU A 108 -4.05 -16.59 -22.32
C LEU A 108 -2.61 -16.84 -21.90
N ASP A 109 -1.67 -15.99 -22.28
CA ASP A 109 -0.27 -16.09 -21.89
C ASP A 109 -0.11 -15.98 -20.36
N GLN A 110 -0.74 -14.99 -19.75
CA GLN A 110 -0.75 -14.83 -18.29
C GLN A 110 -1.39 -16.02 -17.57
N ALA A 111 -2.48 -16.56 -18.11
CA ALA A 111 -3.16 -17.73 -17.56
C ALA A 111 -2.30 -18.97 -17.59
N LEU A 112 -1.59 -19.22 -18.71
CA LEU A 112 -0.67 -20.35 -18.84
C LEU A 112 0.53 -20.19 -17.90
N THR A 113 1.05 -18.98 -17.74
CA THR A 113 2.11 -18.67 -16.78
C THR A 113 1.66 -18.95 -15.34
N GLN A 114 0.44 -18.50 -14.96
CA GLN A 114 -0.10 -18.76 -13.62
C GLN A 114 -0.37 -20.25 -13.39
N LEU A 115 -0.91 -20.96 -14.36
CA LEU A 115 -1.11 -22.41 -14.29
C LEU A 115 0.21 -23.14 -14.10
N GLN A 116 1.24 -22.79 -14.89
CA GLN A 116 2.57 -23.37 -14.79
C GLN A 116 3.17 -23.13 -13.40
N ARG A 117 3.11 -21.89 -12.91
CA ARG A 117 3.59 -21.55 -11.57
C ARG A 117 2.89 -22.37 -10.49
N THR A 118 1.56 -22.42 -10.53
CA THR A 118 0.76 -23.17 -9.55
C THR A 118 1.12 -24.68 -9.58
N ALA A 119 1.21 -25.26 -10.77
CA ALA A 119 1.55 -26.69 -10.92
C ALA A 119 2.93 -27.03 -10.32
N ILE A 120 3.95 -26.22 -10.63
CA ILE A 120 5.32 -26.41 -10.12
C ILE A 120 5.36 -26.25 -8.60
N LEU A 121 4.74 -25.19 -8.06
CA LEU A 121 4.73 -24.94 -6.61
C LEU A 121 3.97 -26.03 -5.83
N CYS A 122 2.85 -26.51 -6.33
CA CYS A 122 2.13 -27.63 -5.74
C CYS A 122 2.93 -28.94 -5.78
N GLU A 123 3.68 -29.20 -6.87
CA GLU A 123 4.56 -30.36 -6.96
C GLU A 123 5.70 -30.29 -5.94
N GLU A 124 6.35 -29.12 -5.81
CA GLU A 124 7.44 -28.91 -4.84
C GLU A 124 6.90 -28.97 -3.40
N ALA A 125 5.74 -28.35 -3.12
CA ALA A 125 5.06 -28.47 -1.82
C ALA A 125 4.84 -29.94 -1.44
N SER A 126 4.34 -30.74 -2.39
CA SER A 126 4.11 -32.17 -2.18
C SER A 126 5.42 -32.95 -1.89
N LYS A 127 6.52 -32.62 -2.59
CA LYS A 127 7.84 -33.25 -2.36
C LYS A 127 8.38 -32.92 -0.97
N GLU A 128 8.14 -31.73 -0.47
CA GLU A 128 8.56 -31.28 0.86
C GLU A 128 7.56 -31.65 1.98
N GLY A 129 6.42 -32.24 1.62
CA GLY A 129 5.36 -32.58 2.59
C GLY A 129 4.63 -31.38 3.17
N TYR A 130 4.70 -30.23 2.48
CA TYR A 130 3.96 -29.02 2.86
C TYR A 130 2.49 -29.18 2.54
N THR A 131 1.62 -28.76 3.44
CA THR A 131 0.17 -28.84 3.31
C THR A 131 -0.43 -27.47 3.63
N LEU A 132 -1.65 -27.26 3.13
CA LEU A 132 -2.39 -26.04 3.38
C LEU A 132 -2.50 -25.75 4.89
N SER A 133 -2.32 -24.49 5.26
CA SER A 133 -2.48 -24.04 6.64
C SER A 133 -3.96 -24.02 7.06
N ALA A 134 -4.23 -23.86 8.37
CA ALA A 134 -5.60 -23.66 8.86
C ALA A 134 -6.24 -22.40 8.28
N ASP A 135 -5.47 -21.34 8.06
CA ASP A 135 -5.93 -20.09 7.41
C ASP A 135 -6.22 -20.33 5.93
N GLY A 136 -5.41 -21.11 5.24
CA GLY A 136 -5.66 -21.50 3.86
C GLY A 136 -6.90 -22.39 3.72
N GLU A 137 -7.09 -23.36 4.61
CA GLU A 137 -8.32 -24.16 4.65
C GLU A 137 -9.55 -23.29 4.86
N LYS A 138 -9.46 -22.32 5.78
CA LYS A 138 -10.51 -21.33 6.02
C LYS A 138 -10.75 -20.47 4.78
N ALA A 139 -9.72 -20.01 4.10
CA ALA A 139 -9.85 -19.24 2.86
C ALA A 139 -10.59 -20.02 1.77
N VAL A 140 -10.27 -21.31 1.58
CA VAL A 140 -11.03 -22.18 0.68
C VAL A 140 -12.50 -22.24 1.08
N GLN A 141 -12.81 -22.42 2.36
CA GLN A 141 -14.19 -22.50 2.84
C GLN A 141 -14.96 -21.19 2.67
N ASP A 142 -14.33 -20.05 2.97
CA ASP A 142 -14.92 -18.72 2.79
C ASP A 142 -15.26 -18.45 1.33
N ASN A 143 -14.38 -18.83 0.42
CA ASN A 143 -14.59 -18.73 -1.02
C ASN A 143 -15.71 -19.62 -1.52
N MET A 144 -15.79 -20.85 -1.03
CA MET A 144 -16.91 -21.75 -1.36
C MET A 144 -18.24 -21.22 -0.81
N THR A 145 -18.23 -20.52 0.32
CA THR A 145 -19.42 -19.86 0.89
C THR A 145 -19.82 -18.64 0.04
N ALA A 146 -18.84 -17.84 -0.41
CA ALA A 146 -19.08 -16.72 -1.31
C ALA A 146 -19.68 -17.18 -2.65
N LEU A 147 -19.20 -18.31 -3.21
CA LEU A 147 -19.75 -18.92 -4.42
C LEU A 147 -21.25 -19.17 -4.32
N TYR A 148 -21.72 -19.67 -3.17
CA TYR A 148 -23.16 -19.85 -2.93
C TYR A 148 -23.92 -18.51 -3.03
N THR A 149 -23.40 -17.48 -2.38
CA THR A 149 -24.00 -16.15 -2.38
C THR A 149 -24.11 -15.59 -3.80
N TYR A 150 -23.05 -15.73 -4.61
CA TYR A 150 -22.99 -15.27 -5.99
C TYR A 150 -23.94 -16.06 -6.90
N SER A 151 -24.04 -17.36 -6.71
CA SER A 151 -24.99 -18.18 -7.48
C SER A 151 -26.45 -17.77 -7.26
N VAL A 152 -26.78 -17.36 -6.05
CA VAL A 152 -28.11 -16.85 -5.70
C VAL A 152 -28.35 -15.45 -6.30
N GLN A 153 -27.38 -14.55 -6.17
CA GLN A 153 -27.49 -13.17 -6.67
C GLN A 153 -27.58 -13.11 -8.21
N SER A 154 -26.85 -13.99 -8.90
CA SER A 154 -26.89 -14.07 -10.36
C SER A 154 -28.15 -14.72 -10.93
N GLY A 155 -28.99 -15.35 -10.09
CA GLY A 155 -30.16 -16.10 -10.53
C GLY A 155 -29.83 -17.42 -11.28
N ALA A 156 -28.61 -17.94 -11.14
CA ALA A 156 -28.15 -19.15 -11.84
C ALA A 156 -28.85 -20.43 -11.38
N GLY A 157 -29.55 -20.40 -10.27
CA GLY A 157 -30.33 -21.53 -9.72
C GLY A 157 -29.51 -22.58 -8.97
N SER A 158 -28.19 -22.66 -9.19
CA SER A 158 -27.26 -23.47 -8.40
C SER A 158 -25.82 -23.00 -8.58
N GLU A 159 -24.93 -23.32 -7.60
CA GLU A 159 -23.49 -23.04 -7.70
C GLU A 159 -22.85 -23.69 -8.94
N GLU A 160 -23.24 -24.94 -9.26
CA GLU A 160 -22.71 -25.61 -10.46
C GLU A 160 -23.18 -24.96 -11.75
N ALA A 161 -24.46 -24.52 -11.83
CA ALA A 161 -24.96 -23.80 -13.00
C ALA A 161 -24.22 -22.48 -13.19
N TYR A 162 -23.94 -21.77 -12.10
CA TYR A 162 -23.13 -20.56 -12.09
C TYR A 162 -21.70 -20.82 -12.59
N LEU A 163 -21.02 -21.83 -12.02
CA LEU A 163 -19.66 -22.21 -12.42
C LEU A 163 -19.58 -22.63 -13.90
N ARG A 164 -20.58 -23.40 -14.39
CA ARG A 164 -20.62 -23.80 -15.80
C ARG A 164 -20.86 -22.63 -16.75
N ALA A 165 -21.58 -21.63 -16.31
CA ALA A 165 -21.79 -20.42 -17.12
C ALA A 165 -20.48 -19.63 -17.29
N ILE A 166 -19.60 -19.64 -16.28
CA ILE A 166 -18.34 -18.90 -16.29
C ILE A 166 -17.20 -19.72 -16.93
N TYR A 167 -17.05 -20.99 -16.52
CA TYR A 167 -15.87 -21.81 -16.84
C TYR A 167 -16.13 -22.92 -17.85
N GLY A 168 -17.36 -23.05 -18.36
CA GLY A 168 -17.73 -24.08 -19.33
C GLY A 168 -18.42 -25.29 -18.72
N SER A 169 -19.07 -26.09 -19.60
CA SER A 169 -20.02 -27.13 -19.23
C SER A 169 -19.44 -28.26 -18.37
N LYS A 170 -18.13 -28.43 -18.36
CA LYS A 170 -17.41 -29.49 -17.61
C LYS A 170 -16.96 -29.03 -16.20
N MET A 171 -17.07 -27.75 -15.90
CA MET A 171 -16.74 -27.28 -14.56
C MET A 171 -17.73 -27.85 -13.55
N SER A 172 -17.19 -28.42 -12.48
CA SER A 172 -17.94 -28.90 -11.33
C SER A 172 -17.53 -28.14 -10.08
N LYS A 173 -18.38 -28.16 -9.06
CA LYS A 173 -18.05 -27.57 -7.75
C LYS A 173 -16.81 -28.20 -7.12
N SER A 174 -16.63 -29.53 -7.32
CA SER A 174 -15.42 -30.22 -6.84
C SER A 174 -14.16 -29.74 -7.55
N LEU A 175 -14.16 -29.73 -8.89
CA LEU A 175 -13.02 -29.27 -9.68
C LEU A 175 -12.66 -27.82 -9.36
N PHE A 176 -13.67 -26.94 -9.24
CA PHE A 176 -13.44 -25.55 -8.83
C PHE A 176 -12.77 -25.47 -7.46
N LYS A 177 -13.27 -26.26 -6.47
CA LYS A 177 -12.66 -26.29 -5.13
C LYS A 177 -11.21 -26.80 -5.19
N ASP A 178 -10.93 -27.84 -6.01
CA ASP A 178 -9.60 -28.39 -6.14
C ASP A 178 -8.62 -27.38 -6.75
N LEU A 179 -9.01 -26.67 -7.81
CA LEU A 179 -8.22 -25.62 -8.44
C LEU A 179 -7.95 -24.43 -7.49
N LEU A 180 -8.99 -24.01 -6.76
CA LEU A 180 -8.86 -22.97 -5.73
C LEU A 180 -7.90 -23.39 -4.61
N THR A 181 -8.02 -24.64 -4.14
CA THR A 181 -7.13 -25.19 -3.11
C THR A 181 -5.69 -25.21 -3.59
N GLN A 182 -5.43 -25.63 -4.83
CA GLN A 182 -4.10 -25.63 -5.44
C GLN A 182 -3.54 -24.18 -5.55
N ALA A 183 -4.35 -23.21 -5.96
CA ALA A 183 -3.91 -21.83 -6.07
C ALA A 183 -3.49 -21.26 -4.69
N ILE A 184 -4.31 -21.51 -3.66
CA ILE A 184 -4.01 -21.05 -2.28
C ILE A 184 -2.78 -21.76 -1.73
N LEU A 185 -2.68 -23.11 -1.92
CA LEU A 185 -1.51 -23.87 -1.49
C LEU A 185 -0.22 -23.39 -2.17
N ALA A 186 -0.27 -23.11 -3.46
CA ALA A 186 0.89 -22.61 -4.21
C ALA A 186 1.35 -21.24 -3.68
N ASP A 187 0.43 -20.34 -3.37
CA ASP A 187 0.76 -19.02 -2.84
C ASP A 187 1.30 -19.10 -1.40
N GLU A 188 0.71 -19.94 -0.53
CA GLU A 188 1.25 -20.18 0.82
C GLU A 188 2.64 -20.83 0.76
N TYR A 189 2.82 -21.83 -0.09
CA TYR A 189 4.12 -22.49 -0.23
C TYR A 189 5.18 -21.56 -0.80
N ALA A 190 4.85 -20.74 -1.79
CA ALA A 190 5.76 -19.73 -2.33
C ALA A 190 6.20 -18.73 -1.25
N THR A 191 5.27 -18.27 -0.42
CA THR A 191 5.57 -17.39 0.72
C THR A 191 6.49 -18.09 1.72
N HIS A 192 6.11 -19.29 2.17
CA HIS A 192 6.92 -20.11 3.07
C HIS A 192 8.33 -20.34 2.52
N LYS A 193 8.44 -20.65 1.22
CA LYS A 193 9.75 -20.92 0.58
C LYS A 193 10.59 -19.64 0.50
N SER A 194 9.99 -18.51 0.13
CA SER A 194 10.70 -17.25 0.05
C SER A 194 11.27 -16.80 1.41
N GLU A 195 10.57 -17.09 2.50
CA GLU A 195 11.03 -16.79 3.86
C GLU A 195 12.28 -17.60 4.24
N THR A 196 12.48 -18.77 3.63
CA THR A 196 13.68 -19.60 3.87
C THR A 196 14.93 -19.11 3.12
N PHE A 197 14.78 -18.21 2.14
CA PHE A 197 15.90 -17.71 1.37
C PHE A 197 16.78 -16.80 2.22
N THR A 198 18.07 -17.07 2.18
CA THR A 198 19.11 -16.24 2.82
C THR A 198 20.06 -15.72 1.77
N TYR A 199 20.51 -14.50 1.94
CA TYR A 199 21.39 -13.83 1.00
C TYR A 199 22.71 -13.48 1.67
N THR A 200 23.81 -13.61 0.91
CA THR A 200 25.13 -13.19 1.36
C THR A 200 25.25 -11.68 1.38
N ASP A 201 26.14 -11.15 2.21
CA ASP A 201 26.45 -9.72 2.23
C ASP A 201 26.84 -9.17 0.84
N GLU A 202 27.46 -9.99 -0.02
CA GLU A 202 27.80 -9.61 -1.40
C GLU A 202 26.54 -9.41 -2.26
N GLN A 203 25.55 -10.29 -2.15
CA GLN A 203 24.28 -10.19 -2.86
C GLN A 203 23.48 -8.98 -2.38
N LEU A 204 23.38 -8.79 -1.08
CA LEU A 204 22.70 -7.64 -0.48
C LEU A 204 23.37 -6.32 -0.89
N ASN A 205 24.70 -6.22 -0.83
CA ASN A 205 25.42 -5.02 -1.27
C ASN A 205 25.30 -4.78 -2.78
N LYS A 206 25.23 -5.83 -3.59
CA LYS A 206 24.97 -5.68 -5.03
C LYS A 206 23.59 -5.05 -5.24
N TYR A 207 22.54 -5.60 -4.63
CA TYR A 207 21.19 -5.07 -4.70
C TYR A 207 21.14 -3.60 -4.23
N TYR A 208 21.77 -3.32 -3.08
CA TYR A 208 21.86 -1.95 -2.57
C TYR A 208 22.49 -1.00 -3.59
N ASN A 209 23.62 -1.36 -4.20
CA ASN A 209 24.31 -0.49 -5.15
C ASN A 209 23.49 -0.20 -6.42
N GLU A 210 22.66 -1.16 -6.84
CA GLU A 210 21.77 -1.04 -7.99
C GLU A 210 20.53 -0.18 -7.64
N ASN A 211 20.08 -0.19 -6.37
CA ASN A 211 18.85 0.47 -5.91
C ASN A 211 19.09 1.56 -4.84
N LYS A 212 20.30 2.05 -4.69
CA LYS A 212 20.68 2.97 -3.61
C LYS A 212 19.88 4.28 -3.57
N ASN A 213 19.34 4.71 -4.71
CA ASN A 213 18.54 5.93 -4.76
C ASN A 213 17.22 5.78 -4.03
N ASP A 214 16.68 4.57 -3.97
CA ASP A 214 15.43 4.26 -3.28
C ASP A 214 15.65 3.86 -1.82
N LEU A 215 16.82 3.29 -1.52
CA LEU A 215 17.16 2.74 -0.21
C LEU A 215 17.88 3.72 0.73
N ASP A 216 18.49 4.77 0.21
CA ASP A 216 19.11 5.80 1.04
C ASP A 216 18.06 6.78 1.59
N SER A 217 18.37 7.37 2.76
CA SER A 217 17.56 8.44 3.34
C SER A 217 18.06 9.80 2.87
N TYR A 218 17.11 10.70 2.64
CA TYR A 218 17.35 12.07 2.21
C TYR A 218 16.78 13.04 3.22
N GLU A 219 17.62 13.92 3.72
CA GLU A 219 17.23 15.03 4.57
C GLU A 219 17.05 16.27 3.71
N TYR A 220 15.89 16.93 3.80
CA TYR A 220 15.55 18.06 2.94
C TYR A 220 14.48 18.96 3.57
N ARG A 221 14.33 20.14 2.98
CA ARG A 221 13.22 21.07 3.25
C ARG A 221 12.49 21.38 1.96
N TYR A 222 11.21 21.64 2.03
CA TYR A 222 10.44 22.06 0.87
C TYR A 222 9.39 23.13 1.20
N CYS A 223 9.03 23.92 0.17
CA CYS A 223 8.00 24.93 0.25
C CYS A 223 7.25 24.99 -1.08
N TYR A 224 5.94 24.82 -1.07
CA TYR A 224 5.10 25.07 -2.23
C TYR A 224 4.70 26.54 -2.29
N VAL A 225 4.99 27.18 -3.42
CA VAL A 225 4.58 28.54 -3.76
C VAL A 225 3.49 28.43 -4.80
N ASN A 226 2.24 28.46 -4.38
CA ASN A 226 1.10 28.30 -5.26
C ASN A 226 0.91 29.51 -6.17
N ALA A 227 0.41 29.28 -7.38
CA ALA A 227 0.02 30.31 -8.31
C ALA A 227 -1.33 30.90 -7.90
N ASP A 228 -1.43 32.23 -7.89
CA ASP A 228 -2.65 32.96 -7.56
C ASP A 228 -3.55 33.02 -8.81
N PHE A 229 -4.26 31.93 -9.11
CA PHE A 229 -5.20 31.90 -10.22
C PHE A 229 -6.41 32.77 -9.92
N PRO A 230 -6.91 33.57 -10.89
CA PRO A 230 -8.14 34.35 -10.70
C PRO A 230 -9.34 33.41 -10.52
N GLU A 231 -10.35 33.88 -9.80
CA GLU A 231 -11.62 33.15 -9.69
C GLU A 231 -12.24 32.93 -11.08
N GLN A 232 -12.71 31.70 -11.30
CA GLN A 232 -13.38 31.36 -12.54
C GLN A 232 -14.74 32.01 -12.63
N GLU A 233 -15.03 32.67 -13.74
CA GLU A 233 -16.33 33.29 -14.00
C GLU A 233 -17.38 32.22 -14.34
N THR A 234 -18.65 32.56 -14.07
CA THR A 234 -19.78 31.68 -14.45
C THR A 234 -20.50 32.34 -15.63
N ASP A 235 -20.74 31.60 -16.70
CA ASP A 235 -21.49 32.11 -17.85
C ASP A 235 -22.99 32.30 -17.57
N ALA A 236 -23.73 32.86 -18.54
CA ALA A 236 -25.16 33.14 -18.41
C ALA A 236 -26.01 31.84 -18.22
N ASP A 237 -25.48 30.69 -18.56
CA ASP A 237 -26.12 29.37 -18.46
C ASP A 237 -25.73 28.64 -17.17
N GLY A 238 -24.89 29.27 -16.33
CA GLY A 238 -24.45 28.71 -15.04
C GLY A 238 -23.24 27.78 -15.14
N ASN A 239 -22.52 27.72 -16.26
CA ASN A 239 -21.32 26.93 -16.41
C ASN A 239 -20.07 27.72 -16.02
N THR A 240 -19.11 27.07 -15.41
CA THR A 240 -17.81 27.65 -15.11
C THR A 240 -17.02 27.89 -16.40
N VAL A 241 -16.50 29.12 -16.55
CA VAL A 241 -15.64 29.48 -17.69
C VAL A 241 -14.19 29.18 -17.35
N ASP A 242 -13.54 28.39 -18.20
CA ASP A 242 -12.13 28.05 -18.00
C ASP A 242 -11.25 29.29 -18.12
N LEU A 243 -10.19 29.35 -17.30
CA LEU A 243 -9.16 30.38 -17.39
C LEU A 243 -8.45 30.33 -18.74
N THR A 244 -8.20 31.48 -19.32
CA THR A 244 -7.38 31.57 -20.52
C THR A 244 -5.93 31.22 -20.26
N ASP A 245 -5.21 30.77 -21.29
CA ASP A 245 -3.78 30.45 -21.18
C ASP A 245 -2.96 31.65 -20.68
N GLU A 246 -3.34 32.90 -21.06
CA GLU A 246 -2.70 34.12 -20.58
C GLU A 246 -2.91 34.33 -19.08
N GLN A 247 -4.10 34.07 -18.57
CA GLN A 247 -4.40 34.16 -17.12
C GLN A 247 -3.63 33.11 -16.34
N LYS A 248 -3.61 31.87 -16.82
CA LYS A 248 -2.83 30.79 -16.22
C LYS A 248 -1.34 31.12 -16.21
N GLN A 249 -0.80 31.55 -17.33
CA GLN A 249 0.62 31.92 -17.44
C GLN A 249 0.97 33.08 -16.51
N THR A 250 0.12 34.09 -16.41
CA THR A 250 0.34 35.23 -15.51
C THR A 250 0.42 34.79 -14.04
N ALA A 251 -0.49 33.91 -13.62
CA ALA A 251 -0.48 33.37 -12.27
C ALA A 251 0.78 32.54 -11.98
N MET A 252 1.17 31.67 -12.94
CA MET A 252 2.40 30.88 -12.86
C MET A 252 3.67 31.74 -12.83
N ASP A 253 3.73 32.81 -13.64
CA ASP A 253 4.86 33.77 -13.64
C ASP A 253 4.97 34.48 -12.29
N GLY A 254 3.82 34.81 -11.65
CA GLY A 254 3.77 35.36 -10.30
C GLY A 254 4.35 34.43 -9.25
N ALA A 255 3.91 33.15 -9.27
CA ALA A 255 4.45 32.12 -8.39
C ALA A 255 5.95 31.89 -8.62
N LYS A 256 6.37 31.88 -9.89
CA LYS A 256 7.79 31.76 -10.25
C LYS A 256 8.63 32.88 -9.64
N ALA A 257 8.18 34.11 -9.74
CA ALA A 257 8.91 35.27 -9.22
C ALA A 257 9.06 35.19 -7.67
N LYS A 258 8.01 34.75 -6.97
CA LYS A 258 8.04 34.49 -5.52
C LYS A 258 9.05 33.36 -5.18
N ALA A 259 8.99 32.23 -5.89
CA ALA A 259 9.89 31.09 -5.70
C ALA A 259 11.35 31.46 -5.99
N ASP A 260 11.62 32.21 -7.07
CA ASP A 260 12.96 32.70 -7.41
C ASP A 260 13.49 33.67 -6.34
N SER A 261 12.61 34.51 -5.74
CA SER A 261 12.98 35.41 -4.63
C SER A 261 13.36 34.61 -3.39
N MET A 262 12.56 33.59 -3.02
CA MET A 262 12.88 32.68 -1.91
C MET A 262 14.21 32.00 -2.11
N LEU A 263 14.41 31.40 -3.30
CA LEU A 263 15.66 30.74 -3.68
C LEU A 263 16.87 31.66 -3.53
N ALA A 264 16.77 32.90 -4.03
CA ALA A 264 17.83 33.89 -3.92
C ALA A 264 18.11 34.29 -2.48
N ALA A 265 17.08 34.45 -1.64
CA ALA A 265 17.23 34.78 -0.21
C ALA A 265 17.96 33.66 0.54
N VAL A 266 17.60 32.39 0.32
CA VAL A 266 18.27 31.24 0.95
C VAL A 266 19.72 31.13 0.49
N GLN A 267 20.00 31.33 -0.80
CA GLN A 267 21.37 31.35 -1.34
C GLN A 267 22.21 32.50 -0.76
N ALA A 268 21.57 33.61 -0.37
CA ALA A 268 22.21 34.73 0.31
C ALA A 268 22.41 34.51 1.82
N GLY A 269 21.93 33.38 2.36
CA GLY A 269 22.11 33.00 3.77
C GLY A 269 20.89 33.26 4.68
N THR A 270 19.74 33.65 4.12
CA THR A 270 18.49 33.68 4.90
C THR A 270 18.06 32.26 5.24
N ALA A 271 17.56 32.04 6.46
CA ALA A 271 17.03 30.74 6.86
C ALA A 271 15.85 30.35 5.97
N PHE A 272 15.75 29.07 5.61
CA PHE A 272 14.74 28.54 4.68
C PHE A 272 13.31 28.95 5.10
N ASN A 273 12.95 28.74 6.36
CA ASN A 273 11.61 29.06 6.87
C ASN A 273 11.33 30.60 6.85
N THR A 274 12.33 31.41 7.15
CA THR A 274 12.18 32.88 7.05
C THR A 274 11.96 33.31 5.60
N ALA A 275 12.72 32.74 4.66
CA ALA A 275 12.55 33.05 3.24
C ALA A 275 11.20 32.54 2.70
N ALA A 276 10.65 31.44 3.25
CA ALA A 276 9.31 30.96 2.92
C ALA A 276 8.22 31.92 3.43
N GLN A 277 8.33 32.40 4.67
CA GLN A 277 7.40 33.39 5.25
C GLN A 277 7.32 34.69 4.43
N ASP A 278 8.45 35.13 3.87
CA ASP A 278 8.51 36.38 3.09
C ASP A 278 7.76 36.32 1.76
N VAL A 279 7.46 35.12 1.22
CA VAL A 279 6.84 34.93 -0.11
C VAL A 279 5.45 34.32 -0.09
N LEU A 280 5.05 33.73 1.03
CA LEU A 280 3.76 33.10 1.21
C LEU A 280 2.70 34.09 1.69
N ASP A 281 1.42 33.74 1.56
CA ASP A 281 0.33 34.45 2.24
C ASP A 281 0.40 34.26 3.76
N GLU A 282 -0.28 35.15 4.52
CA GLU A 282 -0.18 35.23 5.99
C GLU A 282 -0.53 33.87 6.66
N THR A 283 -1.54 33.16 6.16
CA THR A 283 -1.98 31.88 6.74
C THR A 283 -0.95 30.79 6.50
N SER A 284 -0.45 30.65 5.28
CA SER A 284 0.59 29.67 4.93
C SER A 284 1.93 29.98 5.61
N ALA A 285 2.27 31.24 5.76
CA ALA A 285 3.50 31.72 6.41
C ALA A 285 3.56 31.36 7.90
N GLU A 286 2.40 31.32 8.59
CA GLU A 286 2.33 31.02 10.03
C GLU A 286 2.95 29.66 10.36
N SER A 287 2.71 28.63 9.53
CA SER A 287 3.26 27.29 9.71
C SER A 287 4.79 27.27 9.69
N TYR A 288 5.42 28.15 8.91
CA TYR A 288 6.88 28.25 8.85
C TYR A 288 7.50 29.01 10.04
N SER A 289 6.70 29.41 11.05
CA SER A 289 7.22 29.89 12.33
C SER A 289 7.87 28.76 13.14
N ASP A 290 7.46 27.52 12.92
CA ASP A 290 8.12 26.33 13.45
C ASP A 290 9.37 26.02 12.62
N PRO A 291 10.58 25.98 13.22
CA PRO A 291 11.83 25.64 12.51
C PRO A 291 11.82 24.26 11.87
N GLU A 292 11.04 23.32 12.40
CA GLU A 292 10.98 21.93 11.89
C GLU A 292 9.85 21.74 10.87
N TYR A 293 9.01 22.73 10.65
CA TYR A 293 7.96 22.61 9.62
C TYR A 293 8.58 22.38 8.24
N ASN A 294 8.07 21.34 7.54
CA ASN A 294 8.61 20.88 6.25
C ASN A 294 10.11 20.53 6.22
N HIS A 295 10.69 20.21 7.39
CA HIS A 295 11.98 19.53 7.51
C HIS A 295 11.72 18.02 7.55
N LYS A 296 12.20 17.30 6.54
CA LYS A 296 11.90 15.88 6.34
C LYS A 296 13.16 15.04 6.21
N THR A 297 13.02 13.80 6.64
CA THR A 297 13.99 12.73 6.36
C THR A 297 13.22 11.52 5.87
N ASP A 298 13.29 11.24 4.58
CA ASP A 298 12.54 10.17 3.94
C ASP A 298 13.47 9.26 3.13
N LEU A 299 13.04 8.00 2.96
CA LEU A 299 13.67 7.10 1.99
C LEU A 299 13.44 7.62 0.57
N GLY A 300 14.40 7.37 -0.31
CA GLY A 300 14.29 7.78 -1.71
C GLY A 300 13.03 7.24 -2.41
N SER A 301 12.61 6.02 -2.07
CA SER A 301 11.36 5.42 -2.57
C SER A 301 10.08 6.12 -2.08
N ALA A 302 10.16 6.87 -0.98
CA ALA A 302 9.02 7.61 -0.39
C ALA A 302 8.99 9.08 -0.83
N LEU A 303 10.02 9.57 -1.54
CA LEU A 303 10.07 10.95 -2.00
C LEU A 303 8.98 11.24 -3.02
N THR A 304 8.38 12.42 -2.90
CA THR A 304 7.40 12.90 -3.88
C THR A 304 8.04 13.06 -5.26
N SER A 305 7.37 12.60 -6.31
CA SER A 305 7.85 12.62 -7.70
C SER A 305 8.28 14.01 -8.18
N THR A 306 7.68 15.07 -7.65
CA THR A 306 8.03 16.47 -7.96
C THR A 306 9.52 16.75 -7.79
N TYR A 307 10.13 16.27 -6.70
CA TYR A 307 11.53 16.57 -6.37
C TYR A 307 12.43 15.34 -6.19
N GLN A 308 11.88 14.12 -6.31
CA GLN A 308 12.62 12.87 -6.15
C GLN A 308 13.87 12.80 -7.04
N SER A 309 13.71 13.02 -8.36
CA SER A 309 14.83 12.95 -9.31
C SER A 309 15.92 13.99 -9.01
N TRP A 310 15.54 15.16 -8.52
CA TRP A 310 16.50 16.20 -8.15
C TRP A 310 17.23 15.86 -6.84
N LEU A 311 16.52 15.41 -5.80
CA LEU A 311 17.12 15.04 -4.51
C LEU A 311 18.04 13.81 -4.64
N THR A 312 17.69 12.83 -5.49
CA THR A 312 18.44 11.59 -5.65
C THR A 312 19.65 11.71 -6.58
N ASP A 313 19.83 12.86 -7.25
CA ASP A 313 21.02 13.12 -8.07
C ASP A 313 22.29 13.07 -7.21
N GLY A 314 23.19 12.14 -7.51
CA GLY A 314 24.43 11.91 -6.76
C GLY A 314 25.42 13.09 -6.73
N SER A 315 25.18 14.16 -7.47
CA SER A 315 26.01 15.38 -7.46
C SER A 315 25.59 16.38 -6.37
N ARG A 316 24.43 16.18 -5.71
CA ARG A 316 23.90 17.10 -4.69
C ARG A 316 24.83 17.23 -3.48
N LYS A 317 24.89 18.46 -2.96
CA LYS A 317 25.64 18.81 -1.74
C LYS A 317 24.70 19.49 -0.75
N ALA A 318 24.96 19.29 0.53
CA ALA A 318 24.21 19.96 1.59
C ALA A 318 24.15 21.48 1.35
N GLY A 319 22.95 22.04 1.38
CA GLY A 319 22.68 23.43 1.05
C GLY A 319 22.29 23.72 -0.40
N ASP A 320 22.42 22.75 -1.33
CA ASP A 320 21.90 22.90 -2.68
C ASP A 320 20.39 23.15 -2.62
N ILE A 321 19.92 24.10 -3.43
CA ILE A 321 18.51 24.50 -3.47
C ILE A 321 18.07 24.73 -4.91
N THR A 322 16.83 24.41 -5.22
CA THR A 322 16.23 24.65 -6.53
C THR A 322 14.76 25.02 -6.41
N SER A 323 14.21 25.55 -7.49
CA SER A 323 12.78 25.77 -7.71
C SER A 323 12.33 24.88 -8.86
N ILE A 324 11.29 24.09 -8.65
CA ILE A 324 10.74 23.13 -9.59
C ILE A 324 9.29 23.52 -9.91
N GLU A 325 8.97 23.62 -11.19
CA GLU A 325 7.61 23.91 -11.64
C GLU A 325 6.69 22.71 -11.34
N VAL A 326 5.53 23.00 -10.79
CA VAL A 326 4.42 22.07 -10.60
C VAL A 326 3.29 22.53 -11.50
N ALA A 327 3.10 21.82 -12.60
CA ALA A 327 2.16 22.21 -13.65
C ALA A 327 0.78 22.54 -13.07
N ASP A 328 0.20 23.64 -13.57
CA ASP A 328 -1.13 24.13 -13.18
C ASP A 328 -1.31 24.37 -11.66
N THR A 329 -0.21 24.46 -10.89
CA THR A 329 -0.24 24.62 -9.43
C THR A 329 0.65 25.75 -8.96
N GLY A 330 1.91 25.80 -9.42
CA GLY A 330 2.89 26.80 -8.99
C GLY A 330 4.32 26.26 -9.01
N TYR A 331 5.08 26.51 -7.94
CA TYR A 331 6.48 26.09 -7.83
C TYR A 331 6.76 25.45 -6.48
N CYS A 332 7.59 24.41 -6.47
CA CYS A 332 8.14 23.80 -5.26
C CYS A 332 9.60 24.23 -5.11
N VAL A 333 9.92 24.95 -4.04
CA VAL A 333 11.31 25.24 -3.65
C VAL A 333 11.77 24.12 -2.73
N VAL A 334 12.85 23.42 -3.10
CA VAL A 334 13.40 22.31 -2.32
C VAL A 334 14.87 22.52 -2.05
N GLN A 335 15.28 22.28 -0.80
CA GLN A 335 16.66 22.37 -0.33
C GLN A 335 17.13 20.98 0.10
N PHE A 336 18.24 20.52 -0.47
CA PHE A 336 18.93 19.30 -0.05
C PHE A 336 19.80 19.57 1.17
N LEU A 337 19.64 18.81 2.24
CA LEU A 337 20.42 18.92 3.48
C LEU A 337 21.40 17.76 3.63
N GLY A 338 21.01 16.56 3.21
CA GLY A 338 21.88 15.41 3.33
C GLY A 338 21.33 14.16 2.64
N ARG A 339 22.25 13.22 2.43
CA ARG A 339 21.93 11.85 2.00
C ARG A 339 22.78 10.90 2.80
N LYS A 340 22.20 9.87 3.35
CA LYS A 340 22.93 8.83 4.03
C LYS A 340 22.38 7.45 3.70
N LYS A 341 23.31 6.51 3.56
CA LYS A 341 22.98 5.12 3.64
C LYS A 341 22.46 4.84 5.04
N ASP A 342 21.36 4.15 5.10
CA ASP A 342 20.82 3.68 6.36
C ASP A 342 21.62 2.47 6.83
N ASP A 343 22.82 2.72 7.38
CA ASP A 343 23.86 1.71 7.59
C ASP A 343 24.01 1.25 9.04
N ASN A 344 23.44 1.91 10.01
CA ASN A 344 23.41 1.50 11.43
C ASN A 344 22.61 2.48 12.30
N SER A 345 22.01 3.51 11.71
CA SER A 345 21.25 4.50 12.49
C SER A 345 19.92 3.92 12.94
N TYR A 346 19.40 2.95 12.20
CA TYR A 346 18.20 2.21 12.59
C TYR A 346 18.22 0.76 12.13
N GLN A 347 17.80 -0.08 13.06
CA GLN A 347 17.41 -1.44 12.78
C GLN A 347 15.88 -1.46 12.65
N THR A 348 15.33 -2.42 11.92
CA THR A 348 13.93 -2.77 12.10
C THR A 348 13.75 -3.25 13.53
N LEU A 349 12.54 -3.20 14.03
CA LEU A 349 12.25 -3.70 15.37
C LEU A 349 10.88 -4.37 15.43
N THR A 350 10.76 -5.30 16.36
CA THR A 350 9.47 -5.88 16.74
C THR A 350 9.03 -5.19 18.02
N TYR A 351 7.80 -4.67 18.02
CA TYR A 351 7.22 -4.03 19.19
C TYR A 351 5.79 -4.48 19.41
N ARG A 352 5.29 -4.21 20.59
CA ARG A 352 3.86 -4.38 20.93
C ARG A 352 3.26 -3.04 21.30
N ASN A 353 1.96 -2.87 21.02
CA ASN A 353 1.22 -1.69 21.44
C ASN A 353 -0.10 -2.05 22.14
N ILE A 354 -0.51 -1.16 23.04
CA ILE A 354 -1.85 -1.12 23.62
C ILE A 354 -2.40 0.27 23.33
N GLU A 355 -3.48 0.36 22.59
CA GLU A 355 -4.15 1.63 22.33
C GLU A 355 -5.19 1.93 23.40
N VAL A 356 -5.15 3.14 23.96
CA VAL A 356 -6.08 3.66 24.96
C VAL A 356 -6.68 4.94 24.42
N LEU A 357 -7.80 4.83 23.72
CA LEU A 357 -8.52 5.99 23.21
C LEU A 357 -9.21 6.75 24.34
N ALA A 358 -9.23 8.07 24.21
CA ALA A 358 -10.03 8.91 25.09
C ALA A 358 -11.51 8.81 24.68
N GLU A 359 -12.39 8.92 25.67
CA GLU A 359 -13.82 9.09 25.38
C GLU A 359 -14.03 10.42 24.66
N THR A 360 -14.97 10.46 23.71
CA THR A 360 -15.31 11.68 22.99
C THR A 360 -16.72 12.13 23.35
N THR A 361 -16.95 13.44 23.27
CA THR A 361 -18.29 14.00 23.36
C THR A 361 -18.73 14.38 21.95
N PRO A 362 -19.95 14.02 21.50
CA PRO A 362 -20.42 14.40 20.18
C PRO A 362 -20.31 15.91 19.96
N SER A 363 -19.78 16.30 18.80
CA SER A 363 -19.69 17.70 18.39
C SER A 363 -21.12 18.29 18.27
N GLU A 364 -21.30 19.54 18.70
CA GLU A 364 -22.54 20.26 18.50
C GLU A 364 -22.73 20.69 17.02
N ASP A 365 -21.68 20.69 16.24
CA ASP A 365 -21.70 20.96 14.80
C ASP A 365 -21.94 19.66 14.02
N GLU A 366 -22.97 19.62 13.17
CA GLU A 366 -23.32 18.43 12.34
C GLU A 366 -22.17 17.93 11.43
N ASN A 367 -21.15 18.76 11.19
CA ASN A 367 -19.95 18.43 10.42
C ASN A 367 -18.66 18.50 11.26
N GLY A 368 -18.77 18.65 12.59
CA GLY A 368 -17.62 18.74 13.50
C GLY A 368 -17.01 17.35 13.76
N THR A 369 -15.68 17.31 13.96
CA THR A 369 -15.00 16.11 14.41
C THR A 369 -15.18 15.97 15.92
N ASP A 370 -15.53 14.78 16.39
CA ASP A 370 -15.68 14.46 17.81
C ASP A 370 -14.29 14.32 18.45
N LEU A 371 -13.72 15.44 18.89
CA LEU A 371 -12.42 15.43 19.57
C LEU A 371 -12.59 15.31 21.10
N PRO A 372 -11.67 14.62 21.79
CA PRO A 372 -11.70 14.53 23.24
C PRO A 372 -11.31 15.85 23.89
N THR A 373 -11.89 16.14 25.05
CA THR A 373 -11.49 17.26 25.90
C THR A 373 -10.20 16.96 26.66
N ASP A 374 -9.54 17.97 27.22
CA ASP A 374 -8.34 17.81 28.05
C ASP A 374 -8.59 16.88 29.25
N GLU A 375 -9.80 16.90 29.85
CA GLU A 375 -10.16 16.03 30.96
C GLU A 375 -10.27 14.56 30.50
N GLN A 376 -10.84 14.32 29.31
CA GLN A 376 -10.98 12.99 28.71
C GLN A 376 -9.59 12.43 28.30
N LEU A 377 -8.72 13.27 27.74
CA LEU A 377 -7.32 12.91 27.46
C LEU A 377 -6.55 12.58 28.75
N ALA A 378 -6.71 13.38 29.81
CA ALA A 378 -6.06 13.11 31.10
C ALA A 378 -6.55 11.78 31.72
N ALA A 379 -7.82 11.43 31.56
CA ALA A 379 -8.36 10.15 32.01
C ALA A 379 -7.77 8.97 31.21
N ALA A 380 -7.68 9.10 29.87
CA ALA A 380 -7.04 8.10 29.02
C ALA A 380 -5.55 7.93 29.36
N LYS A 381 -4.85 9.06 29.58
CA LYS A 381 -3.44 9.02 30.02
C LYS A 381 -3.26 8.27 31.33
N THR A 382 -4.12 8.56 32.34
CA THR A 382 -4.07 7.86 33.62
C THR A 382 -4.24 6.35 33.45
N LYS A 383 -5.21 5.94 32.62
CA LYS A 383 -5.41 4.51 32.30
C LYS A 383 -4.18 3.90 31.62
N ALA A 384 -3.55 4.60 30.68
CA ALA A 384 -2.35 4.13 30.00
C ALA A 384 -1.15 4.02 30.97
N ASP A 385 -0.96 5.01 31.83
CA ASP A 385 0.08 5.00 32.86
C ASP A 385 -0.13 3.84 33.86
N ASP A 386 -1.37 3.58 34.32
CA ASP A 386 -1.72 2.47 35.19
C ASP A 386 -1.43 1.10 34.56
N LEU A 387 -1.68 0.93 33.25
CA LEU A 387 -1.36 -0.30 32.52
C LEU A 387 0.16 -0.48 32.38
N LEU A 388 0.90 0.59 32.10
CA LEU A 388 2.35 0.56 32.06
C LEU A 388 2.95 0.21 33.42
N ASP A 389 2.40 0.77 34.50
CA ASP A 389 2.81 0.45 35.87
C ASP A 389 2.46 -1.01 36.24
N GLN A 390 1.32 -1.52 35.78
CA GLN A 390 0.98 -2.93 35.95
C GLN A 390 1.98 -3.84 35.25
N LEU A 391 2.40 -3.51 34.03
CA LEU A 391 3.44 -4.24 33.31
C LEU A 391 4.76 -4.22 34.11
N LYS A 392 5.21 -3.02 34.51
CA LYS A 392 6.52 -2.82 35.19
C LYS A 392 6.58 -3.46 36.58
N ASN A 393 5.44 -3.54 37.28
CA ASN A 393 5.34 -4.19 38.60
C ASN A 393 5.11 -5.72 38.49
N GLY A 394 4.81 -6.23 37.31
CA GLY A 394 4.68 -7.65 36.99
C GLY A 394 5.98 -8.24 36.46
N ASP A 395 5.84 -9.22 35.54
CA ASP A 395 6.99 -9.91 34.93
C ASP A 395 7.71 -9.05 33.88
N ALA A 396 7.10 -7.98 33.40
CA ALA A 396 7.61 -7.03 32.38
C ALA A 396 8.14 -7.72 31.11
N THR A 397 7.44 -8.77 30.65
CA THR A 397 7.81 -9.55 29.46
C THR A 397 6.87 -9.25 28.29
N ALA A 398 7.27 -9.64 27.08
CA ALA A 398 6.43 -9.57 25.88
C ALA A 398 5.11 -10.34 26.06
N ASP A 399 5.16 -11.51 26.71
CA ASP A 399 3.96 -12.33 26.99
C ASP A 399 2.99 -11.60 27.93
N SER A 400 3.51 -11.02 29.04
CA SER A 400 2.66 -10.27 29.98
C SER A 400 2.09 -9.01 29.34
N PHE A 401 2.82 -8.34 28.46
CA PHE A 401 2.32 -7.24 27.67
C PHE A 401 1.20 -7.70 26.72
N GLY A 402 1.41 -8.82 26.02
CA GLY A 402 0.41 -9.41 25.13
C GLY A 402 -0.90 -9.71 25.79
N GLU A 403 -0.89 -10.25 27.02
CA GLU A 403 -2.12 -10.51 27.80
C GLU A 403 -2.84 -9.18 28.23
N LEU A 404 -2.07 -8.14 28.56
CA LEU A 404 -2.65 -6.82 28.81
C LEU A 404 -3.25 -6.23 27.53
N ALA A 405 -2.60 -6.38 26.37
CA ALA A 405 -3.10 -5.90 25.09
C ALA A 405 -4.44 -6.54 24.71
N LYS A 406 -4.55 -7.87 24.81
CA LYS A 406 -5.80 -8.61 24.53
C LYS A 406 -6.99 -8.10 25.33
N THR A 407 -6.74 -7.66 26.57
CA THR A 407 -7.80 -7.27 27.48
C THR A 407 -8.14 -5.78 27.41
N ASN A 408 -7.17 -4.92 27.10
CA ASN A 408 -7.28 -3.48 27.32
C ASN A 408 -7.12 -2.62 26.06
N SER A 409 -6.57 -3.18 24.97
CA SER A 409 -6.34 -2.40 23.75
C SER A 409 -7.65 -2.09 23.03
N ALA A 410 -7.76 -0.85 22.57
CA ALA A 410 -8.82 -0.40 21.66
C ALA A 410 -8.52 -0.77 20.19
N ASP A 411 -7.30 -1.19 19.88
CA ASP A 411 -6.92 -1.67 18.55
C ASP A 411 -7.49 -3.06 18.27
N GLU A 412 -8.70 -3.09 17.73
CA GLU A 412 -9.44 -4.32 17.39
C GLU A 412 -8.70 -5.17 16.32
N THR A 413 -7.77 -4.58 15.58
CA THR A 413 -7.06 -5.27 14.49
C THR A 413 -5.88 -6.08 15.00
N ASN A 414 -5.29 -5.69 16.13
CA ASN A 414 -4.04 -6.25 16.63
C ASN A 414 -4.10 -6.77 18.07
N LYS A 415 -5.12 -6.41 18.85
CA LYS A 415 -5.25 -6.81 20.27
C LYS A 415 -5.22 -8.34 20.47
N ASP A 416 -5.88 -9.11 19.60
CA ASP A 416 -5.95 -10.57 19.70
C ASP A 416 -4.59 -11.24 19.46
N ASN A 417 -3.70 -10.57 18.71
CA ASN A 417 -2.29 -10.94 18.54
C ASN A 417 -1.38 -10.37 19.65
N GLY A 418 -1.96 -9.85 20.74
CA GLY A 418 -1.22 -9.26 21.85
C GLY A 418 -0.51 -7.97 21.50
N GLY A 419 -1.04 -7.20 20.52
CA GLY A 419 -0.49 -5.93 20.05
C GLY A 419 0.81 -6.05 19.28
N LEU A 420 1.17 -7.23 18.74
CA LEU A 420 2.44 -7.53 18.08
C LEU A 420 2.54 -6.83 16.71
N ASN A 421 3.66 -6.16 16.48
CA ASN A 421 4.05 -5.54 15.21
C ASN A 421 5.49 -5.96 14.88
N GLU A 422 5.64 -6.80 13.88
CA GLU A 422 6.93 -7.35 13.45
C GLU A 422 7.57 -6.48 12.37
N ASP A 423 8.90 -6.47 12.32
CA ASP A 423 9.71 -5.82 11.30
C ASP A 423 9.35 -4.35 11.01
N ALA A 424 8.87 -3.66 12.05
CA ALA A 424 8.56 -2.25 11.93
C ALA A 424 9.80 -1.44 11.54
N ASN A 425 9.60 -0.52 10.63
CA ASN A 425 10.66 0.38 10.17
C ASN A 425 10.21 1.85 10.31
N ARG A 426 11.18 2.74 10.30
CA ARG A 426 10.97 4.16 10.61
C ARG A 426 9.98 4.86 9.67
N SER A 427 9.90 4.44 8.41
CA SER A 427 9.03 5.06 7.41
C SER A 427 7.60 4.51 7.40
N SER A 428 7.30 3.49 8.21
CA SER A 428 5.98 2.85 8.25
C SER A 428 5.12 3.28 9.44
N LEU A 429 5.62 4.17 10.30
CA LEU A 429 4.99 4.54 11.55
C LEU A 429 4.73 6.05 11.60
N ASP A 430 3.77 6.43 12.43
CA ASP A 430 3.51 7.83 12.77
C ASP A 430 4.69 8.46 13.52
N ALA A 431 4.82 9.78 13.44
CA ALA A 431 5.95 10.50 14.00
C ALA A 431 6.16 10.22 15.50
N ASN A 432 5.10 10.25 16.31
CA ASN A 432 5.18 10.01 17.76
C ASN A 432 5.70 8.61 18.10
N LEU A 433 5.28 7.59 17.34
CA LEU A 433 5.78 6.23 17.50
C LEU A 433 7.22 6.11 17.02
N THR A 434 7.51 6.69 15.86
CA THR A 434 8.85 6.71 15.27
C THR A 434 9.87 7.34 16.19
N ASP A 435 9.58 8.50 16.76
CA ASP A 435 10.48 9.24 17.64
C ASP A 435 10.82 8.45 18.89
N TRP A 436 9.85 7.74 19.46
CA TRP A 436 10.12 6.94 20.65
C TRP A 436 10.79 5.60 20.32
N LEU A 437 10.24 4.83 19.37
CA LEU A 437 10.73 3.48 19.04
C LEU A 437 12.15 3.48 18.47
N PHE A 438 12.49 4.48 17.66
CA PHE A 438 13.78 4.59 16.99
C PHE A 438 14.72 5.62 17.65
N ALA A 439 14.44 6.02 18.90
CA ALA A 439 15.37 6.85 19.68
C ALA A 439 16.70 6.11 19.91
N GLU A 440 17.81 6.87 19.89
CA GLU A 440 19.15 6.32 20.12
C GLU A 440 19.23 5.59 21.47
N GLY A 441 19.78 4.38 21.45
CA GLY A 441 19.97 3.57 22.66
C GLY A 441 18.76 2.73 23.08
N ARG A 442 17.68 2.69 22.29
CA ARG A 442 16.52 1.86 22.56
C ARG A 442 16.90 0.37 22.63
N GLN A 443 16.33 -0.34 23.64
CA GLN A 443 16.65 -1.75 23.90
C GLN A 443 15.38 -2.59 24.06
N PRO A 444 15.45 -3.90 23.79
CA PRO A 444 14.39 -4.83 24.15
C PRO A 444 14.03 -4.71 25.64
N GLY A 445 12.73 -4.69 25.94
CA GLY A 445 12.18 -4.47 27.27
C GLY A 445 11.88 -3.01 27.61
N ASP A 446 12.31 -2.05 26.79
CA ASP A 446 11.91 -0.65 26.97
C ASP A 446 10.41 -0.50 26.72
N ALA A 447 9.74 0.26 27.59
CA ALA A 447 8.33 0.56 27.46
C ALA A 447 7.99 1.98 27.93
N ALA A 448 7.05 2.62 27.21
CA ALA A 448 6.57 3.95 27.55
C ALA A 448 5.12 4.17 27.06
N VAL A 449 4.53 5.25 27.56
CA VAL A 449 3.27 5.81 27.04
C VAL A 449 3.63 6.94 26.07
N VAL A 450 3.05 6.92 24.88
CA VAL A 450 3.14 7.98 23.87
C VAL A 450 1.76 8.45 23.47
N GLU A 451 1.65 9.64 22.89
CA GLU A 451 0.38 10.15 22.37
C GLU A 451 -0.04 9.40 21.11
N ALA A 452 -1.35 9.12 21.00
CA ALA A 452 -1.99 8.63 19.79
C ALA A 452 -2.72 9.78 19.11
N SER A 453 -2.43 10.00 17.82
CA SER A 453 -3.04 11.07 17.03
C SER A 453 -3.86 10.51 15.86
N ASP A 454 -4.87 11.26 15.44
CA ASP A 454 -5.60 10.99 14.21
C ASP A 454 -4.80 11.43 12.96
N SER A 455 -5.34 11.18 11.78
CA SER A 455 -4.72 11.56 10.51
C SER A 455 -4.55 13.08 10.30
N SER A 456 -5.24 13.88 11.12
CA SER A 456 -5.15 15.36 11.13
C SER A 456 -4.15 15.89 12.16
N GLY A 457 -3.53 14.98 12.94
CA GLY A 457 -2.58 15.33 14.00
C GLY A 457 -3.22 15.69 15.34
N ASN A 458 -4.55 15.53 15.50
CA ASN A 458 -5.18 15.76 16.78
C ASN A 458 -4.92 14.58 17.72
N VAL A 459 -4.56 14.86 18.98
CA VAL A 459 -4.41 13.82 20.01
C VAL A 459 -5.76 13.23 20.33
N ILE A 460 -5.90 11.91 20.17
CA ILE A 460 -7.16 11.16 20.41
C ILE A 460 -7.04 10.16 21.56
N GLY A 461 -5.85 10.01 22.13
CA GLY A 461 -5.59 9.07 23.21
C GLY A 461 -4.12 8.84 23.44
N TYR A 462 -3.76 7.66 23.93
CA TYR A 462 -2.40 7.24 24.21
C TYR A 462 -2.15 5.80 23.79
N GLN A 463 -0.90 5.52 23.44
CA GLN A 463 -0.43 4.16 23.19
C GLN A 463 0.65 3.79 24.22
N ILE A 464 0.56 2.57 24.75
CA ILE A 464 1.66 1.98 25.50
C ILE A 464 2.47 1.17 24.50
N LEU A 465 3.76 1.45 24.40
CA LEU A 465 4.69 0.75 23.50
C LEU A 465 5.65 -0.11 24.33
N TYR A 466 6.00 -1.27 23.80
CA TYR A 466 6.98 -2.19 24.37
C TYR A 466 7.89 -2.72 23.26
N VAL A 467 9.18 -2.52 23.35
CA VAL A 467 10.16 -3.06 22.40
C VAL A 467 10.42 -4.54 22.72
N GLU A 468 10.04 -5.43 21.80
CA GLU A 468 10.23 -6.88 21.98
C GLU A 468 11.62 -7.31 21.51
N SER A 469 12.05 -6.88 20.32
CA SER A 469 13.36 -7.20 19.78
C SER A 469 13.83 -6.15 18.77
N LEU A 470 15.15 -6.11 18.55
CA LEU A 470 15.75 -5.36 17.45
C LEU A 470 16.01 -6.34 16.30
N GLY A 471 15.66 -5.92 15.11
CA GLY A 471 15.80 -6.69 13.87
C GLY A 471 17.07 -6.34 13.10
N GLU A 472 17.03 -6.51 11.82
CA GLU A 472 18.13 -6.25 10.91
C GLU A 472 18.28 -4.75 10.59
N ILE A 473 19.44 -4.33 10.09
CA ILE A 473 19.64 -2.99 9.54
C ILE A 473 18.64 -2.76 8.42
N GLN A 474 17.93 -1.63 8.43
CA GLN A 474 16.77 -1.38 7.56
C GLN A 474 17.06 -1.63 6.06
N TRP A 475 18.18 -1.14 5.51
CA TRP A 475 18.47 -1.35 4.09
C TRP A 475 18.72 -2.84 3.75
N LYS A 476 19.30 -3.63 4.67
CA LYS A 476 19.47 -5.07 4.46
C LYS A 476 18.14 -5.79 4.51
N TYR A 477 17.27 -5.41 5.44
CA TYR A 477 15.90 -5.94 5.50
C TYR A 477 15.15 -5.66 4.20
N GLN A 478 15.18 -4.42 3.71
CA GLN A 478 14.55 -4.03 2.45
C GLN A 478 15.12 -4.79 1.24
N ALA A 479 16.46 -4.91 1.16
CA ALA A 479 17.12 -5.69 0.12
C ALA A 479 16.75 -7.17 0.19
N THR A 480 16.71 -7.76 1.39
CA THR A 480 16.30 -9.15 1.60
C THR A 480 14.84 -9.37 1.17
N THR A 481 13.94 -8.48 1.57
CA THR A 481 12.52 -8.54 1.21
C THR A 481 12.31 -8.44 -0.29
N ALA A 482 13.01 -7.52 -0.95
CA ALA A 482 12.92 -7.35 -2.39
C ALA A 482 13.47 -8.57 -3.15
N LEU A 483 14.65 -9.07 -2.76
CA LEU A 483 15.24 -10.27 -3.38
C LEU A 483 14.42 -11.56 -3.13
N ARG A 484 13.57 -11.57 -2.11
CA ARG A 484 12.63 -12.68 -1.86
C ARG A 484 11.39 -12.61 -2.75
N SER A 485 11.05 -11.42 -3.24
CA SER A 485 9.89 -11.19 -4.10
C SER A 485 10.18 -11.34 -5.59
N ASP A 486 11.46 -11.28 -6.00
CA ASP A 486 11.94 -11.53 -7.36
C ASP A 486 12.02 -13.04 -7.68
#